data_b6e0a963f9b640370ac6784cc8825296
#
_entry.id   b6e0a963f9b640370ac6784cc8825296
#
_cell.length_a   1.000
_cell.length_b   1.000
_cell.length_c   1.000
_cell.angle_alpha   90.00
_cell.angle_beta   90.00
_cell.angle_gamma   90.00
#
_symmetry.space_group_name_H-M   'P 1'
#
loop_
_entity.id
_entity.type
_entity.pdbx_description
1 polymer ?
#
loop_
_entity_poly.entity_id
_entity_poly.type
_entity_poly.pdbx_seq_one_letter_code
_entity_poly.pdbx_strand_id
1 'polypeptide(L)' 'MIKVYSTPTCPYCVTLKNFLKEKGFEFEDIDVSNNQQAAEEMVQKSGQMGVPVLDIDGEIIAGFDKERIKQALGL' A
#
# COMPACT_ATOMS: atom_id res chain seq x y z
N MET A 1 -9.67 -4.26 6.36
CA MET A 1 -9.62 -3.77 4.97
C MET A 1 -8.19 -3.40 4.61
N ILE A 2 -7.79 -3.73 3.40
CA ILE A 2 -6.45 -3.42 2.91
C ILE A 2 -6.54 -2.26 1.94
N LYS A 3 -5.71 -1.24 2.14
CA LYS A 3 -5.59 -0.11 1.23
C LYS A 3 -4.15 -0.02 0.72
N VAL A 4 -4.00 0.17 -0.58
CA VAL A 4 -2.70 0.36 -1.22
C VAL A 4 -2.65 1.77 -1.80
N TYR A 5 -1.78 2.60 -1.25
CA TYR A 5 -1.53 3.94 -1.78
C TYR A 5 -0.42 3.83 -2.80
N SER A 6 -0.69 4.19 -4.05
CA SER A 6 0.21 3.94 -5.16
C SER A 6 0.17 5.05 -6.20
N THR A 7 1.03 4.93 -7.21
CA THR A 7 0.97 5.75 -8.42
C THR A 7 1.08 4.86 -9.64
N PRO A 8 0.59 5.32 -10.82
CA PRO A 8 0.61 4.47 -12.02
C PRO A 8 2.02 4.11 -12.51
N THR A 9 3.03 4.89 -12.15
CA THR A 9 4.40 4.70 -12.65
C THR A 9 5.33 4.04 -11.64
N CYS A 10 4.81 3.47 -10.57
CA CYS A 10 5.59 2.87 -9.50
C CYS A 10 5.76 1.37 -9.71
N PRO A 11 6.97 0.88 -10.05
CA PRO A 11 7.18 -0.57 -10.24
C PRO A 11 6.91 -1.40 -8.98
N TYR A 12 7.33 -0.90 -7.81
CA TYR A 12 7.10 -1.61 -6.56
C TYR A 12 5.63 -1.67 -6.19
N CYS A 13 4.85 -0.66 -6.58
CA CYS A 13 3.40 -0.68 -6.37
C CYS A 13 2.76 -1.80 -7.18
N VAL A 14 3.19 -1.99 -8.43
CA VAL A 14 2.71 -3.08 -9.27
C VAL A 14 3.05 -4.43 -8.65
N THR A 15 4.29 -4.59 -8.19
CA THR A 15 4.75 -5.82 -7.56
C THR A 15 3.92 -6.13 -6.31
N LEU A 16 3.67 -5.14 -5.48
CA LEU A 16 2.88 -5.29 -4.27
C LEU A 16 1.44 -5.71 -4.59
N LYS A 17 0.82 -5.04 -5.55
CA LYS A 17 -0.56 -5.35 -5.93
C LYS A 17 -0.67 -6.76 -6.49
N ASN A 18 0.29 -7.19 -7.31
CA ASN A 18 0.31 -8.55 -7.85
C ASN A 18 0.50 -9.57 -6.73
N PHE A 19 1.35 -9.28 -5.76
CA PHE A 19 1.55 -10.15 -4.60
C PHE A 19 0.25 -10.37 -3.83
N LEU A 20 -0.47 -9.29 -3.55
CA LEU A 20 -1.76 -9.38 -2.84
C LEU A 20 -2.78 -10.20 -3.65
N LYS A 21 -2.85 -10.00 -4.96
CA LYS A 21 -3.76 -10.75 -5.82
C LYS A 21 -3.42 -12.24 -5.83
N GLU A 22 -2.14 -12.57 -5.93
CA GLU A 22 -1.68 -13.97 -5.94
C GLU A 22 -2.04 -14.69 -4.65
N LYS A 23 -1.99 -13.98 -3.53
CA LYS A 23 -2.33 -14.55 -2.21
C LYS A 23 -3.82 -14.53 -1.92
N GLY A 24 -4.64 -14.03 -2.83
CA GLY A 24 -6.10 -14.03 -2.68
C GLY A 24 -6.65 -12.93 -1.81
N PHE A 25 -5.89 -11.86 -1.59
CA PHE A 25 -6.36 -10.73 -0.78
C PHE A 25 -6.99 -9.65 -1.65
N GLU A 26 -8.14 -9.16 -1.24
CA GLU A 26 -8.77 -7.99 -1.85
C GLU A 26 -8.20 -6.73 -1.21
N PHE A 27 -8.09 -5.67 -2.00
CA PHE A 27 -7.56 -4.40 -1.52
C PHE A 27 -8.15 -3.25 -2.31
N GLU A 28 -8.14 -2.07 -1.70
CA GLU A 28 -8.52 -0.84 -2.38
C GLU A 28 -7.25 -0.20 -2.94
N ASP A 29 -7.22 0.04 -4.26
CA ASP A 29 -6.09 0.67 -4.94
C ASP A 29 -6.36 2.17 -5.00
N ILE A 30 -5.55 2.95 -4.28
CA ILE A 30 -5.72 4.39 -4.17
C ILE A 30 -4.57 5.08 -4.91
N ASP A 31 -4.91 5.79 -6.00
CA ASP A 31 -3.94 6.54 -6.80
C ASP A 31 -3.73 7.91 -6.17
N VAL A 32 -2.61 8.08 -5.49
CA VAL A 32 -2.29 9.34 -4.81
C VAL A 32 -1.80 10.42 -5.76
N SER A 33 -1.45 10.07 -7.00
CA SER A 33 -1.06 11.07 -8.01
C SER A 33 -2.26 11.84 -8.53
N ASN A 34 -3.46 11.29 -8.41
CA ASN A 34 -4.71 11.87 -8.86
C ASN A 34 -5.64 12.30 -7.74
N ASN A 35 -5.22 12.16 -6.50
CA ASN A 35 -6.07 12.44 -5.34
C ASN A 35 -5.22 13.05 -4.24
N GLN A 36 -5.25 14.37 -4.15
CA GLN A 36 -4.44 15.09 -3.17
C GLN A 36 -4.83 14.77 -1.75
N GLN A 37 -6.11 14.57 -1.49
CA GLN A 37 -6.59 14.23 -0.14
C GLN A 37 -6.05 12.87 0.29
N ALA A 38 -6.03 11.90 -0.61
CA ALA A 38 -5.46 10.58 -0.32
C ALA A 38 -3.95 10.67 -0.12
N ALA A 39 -3.26 11.52 -0.87
CA ALA A 39 -1.82 11.73 -0.69
C ALA A 39 -1.52 12.30 0.71
N GLU A 40 -2.31 13.26 1.16
CA GLU A 40 -2.17 13.82 2.50
C GLU A 40 -2.44 12.78 3.57
N GLU A 41 -3.46 11.97 3.39
CA GLU A 41 -3.79 10.89 4.30
C GLU A 41 -2.63 9.88 4.39
N MET A 42 -2.04 9.53 3.26
CA MET A 42 -0.88 8.63 3.21
C MET A 42 0.29 9.19 4.01
N VAL A 43 0.60 10.48 3.84
CA VAL A 43 1.69 11.13 4.56
C VAL A 43 1.43 11.15 6.06
N GLN A 44 0.20 11.44 6.46
CA GLN A 44 -0.17 11.45 7.87
C GLN A 44 0.00 10.07 8.52
N LYS A 45 -0.38 9.02 7.79
CA LYS A 45 -0.29 7.64 8.29
C LYS A 45 1.14 7.10 8.32
N SER A 46 1.92 7.39 7.28
CA SER A 46 3.23 6.76 7.10
C SER A 46 4.40 7.66 7.49
N GLY A 47 4.18 8.96 7.56
CA GLY A 47 5.24 9.92 7.81
C GLY A 47 6.15 10.15 6.63
N GLN A 48 5.75 9.71 5.43
CA GLN A 48 6.57 9.90 4.22
C GLN A 48 5.69 10.08 3.00
N MET A 49 6.27 10.66 1.94
CA MET A 49 5.57 10.92 0.69
C MET A 49 5.75 9.79 -0.34
N GLY A 50 6.65 8.86 -0.11
CA GLY A 50 6.95 7.79 -1.07
C GLY A 50 5.87 6.73 -1.15
N VAL A 51 5.79 6.07 -2.30
CA VAL A 51 4.88 4.96 -2.55
C VAL A 51 5.68 3.69 -2.82
N PRO A 52 5.11 2.51 -2.60
CA PRO A 52 3.78 2.24 -2.06
C PRO A 52 3.71 2.40 -0.55
N VAL A 53 2.51 2.70 -0.05
CA VAL A 53 2.20 2.61 1.37
C VAL A 53 1.01 1.69 1.52
N LEU A 54 1.11 0.75 2.44
CA LEU A 54 0.10 -0.27 2.65
C LEU A 54 -0.54 -0.06 4.02
N ASP A 55 -1.87 -0.08 4.05
CA ASP A 55 -2.64 0.00 5.29
C ASP A 55 -3.44 -1.30 5.42
N ILE A 56 -3.05 -2.14 6.36
CA ILE A 56 -3.73 -3.41 6.64
C ILE A 56 -4.42 -3.28 7.99
N ASP A 57 -5.71 -2.96 7.97
CA ASP A 57 -6.54 -2.80 9.17
C ASP A 57 -5.90 -1.88 10.21
N GLY A 58 -5.26 -0.80 9.75
CA GLY A 58 -4.61 0.16 10.61
C GLY A 58 -3.11 -0.02 10.79
N GLU A 59 -2.55 -1.14 10.38
CA GLU A 59 -1.10 -1.34 10.39
C GLU A 59 -0.50 -0.75 9.13
N ILE A 60 0.41 0.21 9.29
CA ILE A 60 0.98 0.95 8.17
C ILE A 60 2.36 0.39 7.83
N ILE A 61 2.53 0.02 6.56
CA ILE A 61 3.81 -0.49 6.06
C ILE A 61 4.23 0.39 4.89
N ALA A 62 5.39 1.03 5.03
CA ALA A 62 5.94 1.88 3.98
C ALA A 62 6.88 1.07 3.11
N GLY A 63 6.65 1.11 1.79
CA GLY A 63 7.45 0.37 0.83
C GLY A 63 7.01 -1.09 0.69
N PHE A 64 7.72 -1.84 -0.14
CA PHE A 64 7.43 -3.26 -0.32
C PHE A 64 8.33 -4.09 0.60
N ASP A 65 7.94 -4.18 1.86
CA ASP A 65 8.61 -5.00 2.86
C ASP A 65 7.85 -6.32 2.98
N LYS A 66 8.30 -7.32 2.22
CA LYS A 66 7.61 -8.59 2.08
C LYS A 66 7.43 -9.31 3.42
N GLU A 67 8.43 -9.26 4.28
CA GLU A 67 8.36 -9.93 5.58
C GLU A 67 7.30 -9.31 6.47
N ARG A 68 7.28 -7.98 6.57
CA ARG A 68 6.28 -7.28 7.37
C ARG A 68 4.88 -7.46 6.80
N ILE A 69 4.77 -7.45 5.48
CA ILE A 69 3.48 -7.66 4.80
C ILE A 69 2.94 -9.04 5.12
N LYS A 70 3.77 -10.06 5.03
CA LYS A 70 3.36 -11.43 5.37
C LYS A 70 2.90 -11.54 6.82
N GLN A 71 3.65 -10.94 7.74
CA GLN A 71 3.29 -10.95 9.16
C GLN A 71 1.93 -10.28 9.39
N ALA A 72 1.71 -9.13 8.76
CA ALA A 72 0.46 -8.40 8.91
C ALA A 72 -0.73 -9.15 8.32
N LEU A 73 -0.50 -9.94 7.26
CA LEU A 73 -1.55 -10.73 6.61
C LEU A 73 -1.75 -12.10 7.26
N GLY A 74 -0.91 -12.48 8.19
CA GLY A 74 -1.00 -13.79 8.85
C GLY A 74 -0.46 -14.93 8.02
N LEU A 75 0.45 -14.65 7.12
CA LEU A 75 1.04 -15.67 6.24
C LEU A 75 2.30 -16.28 6.83
#